data_b819b45cf8696bfa3b2cf1c5e15195c5
#
_entry.id   b819b45cf8696bfa3b2cf1c5e15195c5
#
_cell.length_a   1.000
_cell.length_b   1.000
_cell.length_c   1.000
_cell.angle_alpha   90.00
_cell.angle_beta   90.00
_cell.angle_gamma   90.00
#
_symmetry.space_group_name_H-M   'P 1'
#
loop_
_entity.id
_entity.type
_entity.pdbx_description
1 polymer ?
#
loop_
_entity_poly.entity_id
_entity_poly.type
_entity_poly.pdbx_seq_one_letter_code
_entity_poly.pdbx_strand_id
1 'polypeptide(L)'
;MRDPLSKKITGIAPSGIRKFFDIVSEMPDAISLGVGEPDFDTPWRVREEGIYTLEKGRTFYTSNAGLKELRQEISNYLDRKIHVRYDYVHEVMVTVGGSEGIDLTMRAMLNPGD
;
A
#
# COMPACT_ATOMS: atom_id res chain seq x y z
N MET A 1 -19.53 -32.31 -1.58
CA MET A 1 -19.59 -30.84 -1.76
C MET A 1 -18.25 -30.43 -2.37
N ARG A 2 -18.23 -29.58 -3.42
CA ARG A 2 -16.98 -29.12 -4.03
C ARG A 2 -16.26 -28.15 -3.07
N ASP A 3 -14.94 -28.35 -2.86
CA ASP A 3 -14.11 -27.39 -2.14
C ASP A 3 -14.11 -26.07 -2.91
N PRO A 4 -14.53 -24.93 -2.32
CA PRO A 4 -14.55 -23.64 -2.99
C PRO A 4 -13.14 -23.04 -3.18
N LEU A 5 -12.14 -23.52 -2.45
CA LEU A 5 -10.78 -22.98 -2.49
C LEU A 5 -9.97 -23.59 -3.65
N SER A 6 -9.11 -22.77 -4.23
CA SER A 6 -8.18 -23.26 -5.25
C SER A 6 -7.04 -24.09 -4.62
N LYS A 7 -6.58 -25.14 -5.31
CA LYS A 7 -5.45 -25.97 -4.86
C LYS A 7 -4.15 -25.15 -4.64
N LYS A 8 -3.99 -24.04 -5.35
CA LYS A 8 -2.86 -23.10 -5.14
C LYS A 8 -2.90 -22.49 -3.74
N ILE A 9 -4.09 -22.07 -3.30
CA ILE A 9 -4.25 -21.40 -1.99
C ILE A 9 -4.14 -22.40 -0.86
N THR A 10 -4.74 -23.59 -1.00
CA THR A 10 -4.69 -24.63 0.04
C THR A 10 -3.28 -25.20 0.25
N GLY A 11 -2.40 -25.08 -0.75
CA GLY A 11 -0.99 -25.48 -0.66
C GLY A 11 -0.05 -24.46 -0.03
N ILE A 12 -0.53 -23.23 0.24
CA ILE A 12 0.30 -22.17 0.84
C ILE A 12 0.17 -22.23 2.37
N ALA A 13 1.28 -22.48 3.05
CA ALA A 13 1.32 -22.43 4.50
C ALA A 13 1.16 -20.98 5.01
N PRO A 14 0.46 -20.74 6.13
CA PRO A 14 0.41 -19.43 6.77
C PRO A 14 1.81 -18.91 7.13
N SER A 15 2.02 -17.61 6.99
CA SER A 15 3.30 -16.97 7.36
C SER A 15 3.60 -17.17 8.84
N GLY A 16 4.74 -17.81 9.18
CA GLY A 16 5.20 -17.96 10.56
C GLY A 16 5.50 -16.65 11.27
N ILE A 17 5.89 -15.62 10.52
CA ILE A 17 6.23 -14.30 11.06
C ILE A 17 5.03 -13.66 11.77
N ARG A 18 3.80 -13.81 11.25
CA ARG A 18 2.61 -13.25 11.89
C ARG A 18 2.36 -13.80 13.29
N LYS A 19 2.65 -15.08 13.53
CA LYS A 19 2.52 -15.67 14.87
C LYS A 19 3.40 -14.98 15.91
N PHE A 20 4.59 -14.50 15.51
CA PHE A 20 5.46 -13.74 16.41
C PHE A 20 4.90 -12.36 16.73
N PHE A 21 4.27 -11.70 15.78
CA PHE A 21 3.62 -10.41 16.02
C PHE A 21 2.44 -10.54 16.98
N ASP A 22 1.64 -11.59 16.82
CA ASP A 22 0.53 -11.87 17.73
C ASP A 22 1.06 -12.08 19.18
N ILE A 23 2.12 -12.85 19.35
CA ILE A 23 2.75 -13.08 20.67
C ILE A 23 3.30 -11.77 21.26
N VAL A 24 4.00 -10.97 20.46
CA VAL A 24 4.59 -9.70 20.94
C VAL A 24 3.51 -8.69 21.30
N SER A 25 2.38 -8.68 20.61
CA SER A 25 1.25 -7.78 20.93
C SER A 25 0.61 -8.05 22.29
N GLU A 26 0.77 -9.28 22.82
CA GLU A 26 0.31 -9.68 24.16
C GLU A 26 1.33 -9.38 25.28
N MET A 27 2.51 -8.87 24.92
CA MET A 27 3.61 -8.59 25.86
C MET A 27 3.79 -7.06 26.02
N PRO A 28 3.10 -6.40 26.97
CA PRO A 28 3.09 -4.93 27.08
C PRO A 28 4.46 -4.31 27.40
N ASP A 29 5.36 -5.08 28.00
CA ASP A 29 6.71 -4.62 28.35
C ASP A 29 7.78 -4.99 27.29
N ALA A 30 7.38 -5.60 26.18
CA ALA A 30 8.33 -6.00 25.15
C ALA A 30 8.63 -4.86 24.18
N ILE A 31 9.92 -4.61 23.95
CA ILE A 31 10.36 -3.70 22.88
C ILE A 31 10.41 -4.49 21.59
N SER A 32 9.46 -4.25 20.68
CA SER A 32 9.41 -4.90 19.37
C SER A 32 10.40 -4.26 18.39
N LEU A 33 11.29 -5.07 17.85
CA LEU A 33 12.16 -4.70 16.73
C LEU A 33 11.73 -5.43 15.44
N GLY A 34 10.51 -5.97 15.42
CA GLY A 34 10.04 -6.86 14.35
C GLY A 34 9.44 -6.14 13.14
N VAL A 35 8.69 -5.07 13.35
CA VAL A 35 8.04 -4.29 12.28
C VAL A 35 8.69 -2.92 12.19
N GLY A 36 9.08 -2.54 10.97
CA GLY A 36 9.59 -1.20 10.70
C GLY A 36 8.42 -0.23 10.50
N GLU A 37 7.86 0.30 11.58
CA GLU A 37 6.83 1.33 11.54
C GLU A 37 7.26 2.58 12.32
N PRO A 38 6.79 3.78 11.92
CA PRO A 38 7.05 5.00 12.68
C PRO A 38 6.41 4.92 14.07
N ASP A 39 7.14 5.33 15.09
CA ASP A 39 6.70 5.41 16.49
C ASP A 39 6.14 6.80 16.87
N PHE A 40 5.88 7.63 15.90
CA PHE A 40 5.30 8.96 16.06
C PHE A 40 4.02 9.12 15.23
N ASP A 41 3.13 9.95 15.74
CA ASP A 41 1.87 10.26 15.07
C ASP A 41 2.06 10.90 13.69
N THR A 42 1.13 10.62 12.79
CA THR A 42 1.03 11.37 11.51
C THR A 42 0.94 12.87 11.79
N PRO A 43 1.73 13.72 11.11
CA PRO A 43 1.73 15.16 11.30
C PRO A 43 0.32 15.76 11.25
N TRP A 44 0.05 16.70 12.16
CA TRP A 44 -1.30 17.26 12.33
C TRP A 44 -1.93 17.74 11.01
N ARG A 45 -1.19 18.47 10.19
CA ARG A 45 -1.69 18.96 8.89
C ARG A 45 -2.20 17.85 7.97
N VAL A 46 -1.55 16.70 7.97
CA VAL A 46 -1.97 15.55 7.16
C VAL A 46 -3.26 14.95 7.71
N ARG A 47 -3.36 14.84 9.05
CA ARG A 47 -4.60 14.37 9.72
C ARG A 47 -5.76 15.33 9.48
N GLU A 48 -5.53 16.63 9.61
CA GLU A 48 -6.52 17.70 9.39
C GLU A 48 -7.09 17.64 7.96
N GLU A 49 -6.24 17.52 6.95
CA GLU A 49 -6.70 17.36 5.56
C GLU A 49 -7.52 16.10 5.35
N GLY A 50 -7.14 14.98 6.00
CA GLY A 50 -7.93 13.75 5.97
C GLY A 50 -9.34 13.96 6.56
N ILE A 51 -9.44 14.60 7.72
CA ILE A 51 -10.72 14.94 8.37
C ILE A 51 -11.54 15.87 7.46
N TYR A 52 -10.93 16.93 6.96
CA TYR A 52 -11.58 17.91 6.08
C TYR A 52 -12.16 17.25 4.80
N THR A 53 -11.42 16.34 4.18
CA THR A 53 -11.93 15.66 2.98
C THR A 53 -13.16 14.80 3.27
N LEU A 54 -13.20 14.14 4.44
CA LEU A 54 -14.37 13.38 4.88
C LEU A 54 -15.56 14.30 5.18
N GLU A 55 -15.36 15.39 5.90
CA GLU A 55 -16.39 16.40 6.19
C GLU A 55 -16.97 17.02 4.92
N LYS A 56 -16.17 17.17 3.88
CA LYS A 56 -16.61 17.67 2.56
C LYS A 56 -17.23 16.58 1.68
N GLY A 57 -17.39 15.36 2.18
CA GLY A 57 -17.99 14.26 1.46
C GLY A 57 -17.18 13.81 0.23
N ARG A 58 -15.86 14.00 0.23
CA ARG A 58 -14.98 13.57 -0.86
C ARG A 58 -14.69 12.07 -0.79
N THR A 59 -15.75 11.27 -0.87
CA THR A 59 -15.72 9.81 -0.72
C THR A 59 -16.18 9.09 -1.99
N PHE A 60 -15.95 9.69 -3.15
CA PHE A 60 -16.29 9.14 -4.45
C PHE A 60 -15.18 8.26 -5.03
N TYR A 61 -15.55 7.41 -5.97
CA TYR A 61 -14.56 6.67 -6.76
C TYR A 61 -13.65 7.63 -7.55
N THR A 62 -12.40 7.26 -7.65
CA THR A 62 -11.42 7.91 -8.54
C THR A 62 -11.33 7.16 -9.87
N SER A 63 -10.46 7.62 -10.77
CA SER A 63 -10.04 6.80 -11.91
C SER A 63 -9.28 5.55 -11.44
N ASN A 64 -9.19 4.52 -12.29
CA ASN A 64 -8.44 3.28 -11.98
C ASN A 64 -6.97 3.54 -11.63
N ALA A 65 -6.37 4.60 -12.19
CA ALA A 65 -5.00 4.99 -11.88
C ALA A 65 -4.88 5.84 -10.59
N GLY A 66 -5.98 6.12 -9.91
CA GLY A 66 -6.02 6.96 -8.71
C GLY A 66 -6.34 8.43 -8.98
N LEU A 67 -6.42 9.21 -7.93
CA LEU A 67 -6.76 10.63 -7.98
C LEU A 67 -5.74 11.40 -8.83
N LYS A 68 -6.22 12.16 -9.81
CA LYS A 68 -5.38 12.89 -10.76
C LYS A 68 -4.41 13.85 -10.07
N GLU A 69 -4.93 14.63 -9.11
CA GLU A 69 -4.16 15.61 -8.34
C GLU A 69 -3.04 14.94 -7.54
N LEU A 70 -3.31 13.79 -6.94
CA LEU A 70 -2.29 13.02 -6.22
C LEU A 70 -1.19 12.51 -7.17
N ARG A 71 -1.55 11.98 -8.34
CA ARG A 71 -0.58 11.52 -9.33
C ARG A 71 0.32 12.66 -9.83
N GLN A 72 -0.27 13.83 -10.03
CA GLN A 72 0.47 15.03 -10.42
C GLN A 72 1.45 15.46 -9.33
N GLU A 73 1.03 15.47 -8.06
CA GLU A 73 1.91 15.80 -6.95
C GLU A 73 3.01 14.75 -6.71
N ILE A 74 2.75 13.48 -6.97
CA ILE A 74 3.79 12.45 -6.96
C ILE A 74 4.85 12.75 -8.02
N SER A 75 4.46 13.07 -9.25
CA SER A 75 5.39 13.46 -10.32
C SER A 75 6.21 14.70 -9.93
N ASN A 76 5.55 15.74 -9.41
CA ASN A 76 6.21 16.95 -8.93
C ASN A 76 7.18 16.67 -7.77
N TYR A 77 6.80 15.77 -6.85
CA TYR A 77 7.67 15.37 -5.75
C TYR A 77 8.94 14.67 -6.22
N LEU A 78 8.81 13.73 -7.15
CA LEU A 78 9.96 13.00 -7.70
C LEU A 78 10.89 13.93 -8.49
N ASP A 79 10.33 14.87 -9.26
CA ASP A 79 11.10 15.90 -9.95
C ASP A 79 11.93 16.74 -8.96
N ARG A 80 11.33 17.18 -7.85
CA ARG A 80 12.04 17.93 -6.80
C ARG A 80 13.10 17.10 -6.06
N LYS A 81 12.86 15.80 -5.83
CA LYS A 81 13.70 14.95 -4.98
C LYS A 81 14.84 14.28 -5.71
N ILE A 82 14.61 13.81 -6.91
CA ILE A 82 15.56 13.00 -7.68
C ILE A 82 15.74 13.49 -9.12
N HIS A 83 15.14 14.63 -9.46
CA HIS A 83 15.23 15.26 -10.80
C HIS A 83 14.75 14.33 -11.93
N VAL A 84 13.75 13.48 -11.63
CA VAL A 84 13.09 12.63 -12.62
C VAL A 84 11.62 13.04 -12.68
N ARG A 85 11.16 13.42 -13.87
CA ARG A 85 9.79 13.80 -14.12
C ARG A 85 9.06 12.70 -14.87
N TYR A 86 7.95 12.24 -14.30
CA TYR A 86 7.05 11.28 -14.93
C TYR A 86 5.81 11.97 -15.51
N ASP A 87 5.28 11.46 -16.60
CA ASP A 87 3.95 11.82 -17.07
C ASP A 87 2.92 11.24 -16.09
N TYR A 88 2.31 12.13 -15.30
CA TYR A 88 1.33 11.71 -14.28
C TYR A 88 0.09 11.03 -14.88
N VAL A 89 -0.16 11.18 -16.19
CA VAL A 89 -1.31 10.55 -16.86
C VAL A 89 -1.04 9.09 -17.20
N HIS A 90 0.15 8.78 -17.72
CA HIS A 90 0.47 7.48 -18.29
C HIS A 90 1.52 6.68 -17.49
N GLU A 91 2.30 7.34 -16.62
CA GLU A 91 3.45 6.71 -15.93
C GLU A 91 3.29 6.66 -14.41
N VAL A 92 2.18 7.18 -13.85
CA VAL A 92 1.92 7.17 -12.41
C VAL A 92 0.58 6.52 -12.11
N MET A 93 0.61 5.48 -11.28
CA MET A 93 -0.57 4.81 -10.76
C MET A 93 -0.49 4.70 -9.24
N VAL A 94 -1.60 4.99 -8.56
CA VAL A 94 -1.75 4.84 -7.11
C VAL A 94 -2.41 3.49 -6.83
N THR A 95 -1.77 2.71 -5.97
CA THR A 95 -2.23 1.37 -5.58
C THR A 95 -2.63 1.32 -4.11
N VAL A 96 -3.38 0.30 -3.71
CA VAL A 96 -3.73 0.04 -2.31
C VAL A 96 -2.54 -0.60 -1.60
N GLY A 97 -1.54 0.22 -1.33
CA GLY A 97 -0.28 -0.19 -0.73
C GLY A 97 0.73 -0.77 -1.72
N GLY A 98 1.98 -0.89 -1.26
CA GLY A 98 3.10 -1.38 -2.07
C GLY A 98 2.94 -2.83 -2.55
N SER A 99 2.22 -3.65 -1.79
CA SER A 99 1.97 -5.06 -2.16
C SER A 99 1.16 -5.19 -3.45
N GLU A 100 0.14 -4.34 -3.63
CA GLU A 100 -0.61 -4.30 -4.89
C GLU A 100 0.28 -3.81 -6.04
N GLY A 101 1.08 -2.78 -5.81
CA GLY A 101 2.02 -2.27 -6.81
C GLY A 101 2.99 -3.35 -7.30
N ILE A 102 3.54 -4.14 -6.38
CA ILE A 102 4.43 -5.27 -6.70
C ILE A 102 3.67 -6.34 -7.47
N ASP A 103 2.50 -6.78 -6.99
CA ASP A 103 1.70 -7.83 -7.63
C ASP A 103 1.30 -7.44 -9.06
N LEU A 104 0.82 -6.22 -9.26
CA LEU A 104 0.45 -5.71 -10.58
C LEU A 104 1.66 -5.65 -11.53
N THR A 105 2.80 -5.18 -11.03
CA THR A 105 4.03 -5.11 -11.84
C THR A 105 4.48 -6.51 -12.26
N MET A 106 4.51 -7.46 -11.33
CA MET A 106 4.89 -8.84 -11.64
C MET A 106 3.92 -9.48 -12.66
N ARG A 107 2.61 -9.29 -12.49
CA ARG A 107 1.61 -9.80 -13.44
C ARG A 107 1.73 -9.18 -14.83
N ALA A 108 2.14 -7.91 -14.91
CA ALA A 108 2.30 -7.22 -16.20
C ALA A 108 3.60 -7.60 -16.93
N MET A 109 4.64 -7.99 -16.20
CA MET A 109 5.99 -8.17 -16.74
C MET A 109 6.43 -9.63 -16.85
N LEU A 110 5.89 -10.54 -16.05
CA LEU A 110 6.35 -11.92 -15.98
C LEU A 110 5.45 -12.89 -16.74
N ASN A 111 6.07 -13.81 -17.47
CA ASN A 111 5.41 -14.96 -18.09
C ASN A 111 5.63 -16.23 -17.25
N PRO A 112 4.83 -17.29 -17.46
CA PRO A 112 5.10 -18.58 -16.85
C PRO A 112 6.51 -19.09 -17.21
N GLY A 113 7.36 -19.27 -16.18
CA GLY A 113 8.73 -19.75 -16.34
C GLY A 113 9.83 -18.70 -16.19
N ASP A 114 9.48 -17.39 -16.08
CA ASP A 114 10.43 -16.33 -15.77
C ASP A 114 10.90 -16.37 -14.31
#